data_14bc75313c49e20de63cf3ac779c69d1
#
_entry.id   14bc75313c49e20de63cf3ac779c69d1
#
_cell.length_a   1.000
_cell.length_b   1.000
_cell.length_c   1.000
_cell.angle_alpha   90.00
_cell.angle_beta   90.00
_cell.angle_gamma   90.00
#
_symmetry.space_group_name_H-M   'P 1'
#
loop_
_entity.id
_entity.type
_entity.pdbx_description
1 polymer ?
#
loop_
_entity_poly.entity_id
_entity_poly.type
_entity_poly.pdbx_seq_one_letter_code
_entity_poly.pdbx_strand_id
1 'polypeptide(L)'
;RRQRQMCIRDRNKPVYSFSDFKGQKIRTMENSYHLAFWKAIGANPTPMSFSEVYIGLQQHTIDAQENPYEVIVSNNLYEQQDYVVETNHLPHLISLIVNDDFFRDLPEDEQEIMTEAAKIATEYAREQSDARIVDKIAKIEESGTKILTLDDQTRADIREASQSVYESIKENIDPAIYNAYMNGIEN
;
A
#
# COMPACT_ATOMS: atom_id res chain seq x y z
N ARG A 1 -15.57 7.38 -2.73
CA ARG A 1 -14.36 6.69 -3.22
C ARG A 1 -13.38 6.49 -2.08
N ARG A 2 -13.56 5.47 -1.25
CA ARG A 2 -12.52 5.07 -0.29
C ARG A 2 -11.61 4.07 -1.02
N GLN A 3 -10.56 4.59 -1.62
CA GLN A 3 -9.48 3.77 -2.16
C GLN A 3 -8.80 3.05 -0.99
N ARG A 4 -8.37 1.81 -1.22
CA ARG A 4 -7.51 1.08 -0.29
C ARG A 4 -6.20 1.86 -0.18
N GLN A 5 -6.01 2.53 0.93
CA GLN A 5 -4.87 3.41 1.16
C GLN A 5 -3.82 2.65 1.96
N MET A 6 -2.57 2.86 1.61
CA MET A 6 -1.46 2.25 2.33
C MET A 6 -1.08 3.10 3.54
N CYS A 7 -0.82 2.43 4.65
CA CYS A 7 -0.43 3.03 5.92
C CYS A 7 0.96 2.56 6.30
N ILE A 8 1.75 3.44 6.90
CA ILE A 8 3.01 3.06 7.55
C ILE A 8 2.72 2.64 8.97
N ARG A 9 3.51 1.69 9.45
CA ARG A 9 3.49 1.28 10.83
C ARG A 9 4.88 1.32 11.43
N ASP A 10 5.06 2.09 12.52
CA ASP A 10 6.31 2.23 13.26
C ASP A 10 6.12 1.76 14.70
N ARG A 11 7.13 1.13 15.26
CA ARG A 11 7.10 0.62 16.64
C ARG A 11 7.51 1.64 17.68
N ASN A 12 8.46 2.55 17.39
CA ASN A 12 9.13 3.35 18.40
C ASN A 12 9.07 4.87 18.20
N LYS A 13 8.62 5.34 17.04
CA LYS A 13 8.48 6.76 16.75
C LYS A 13 7.16 7.03 16.05
N PRO A 14 6.26 7.73 16.71
CA PRO A 14 5.09 8.26 16.01
C PRO A 14 5.54 9.24 14.93
N VAL A 15 4.89 9.21 13.78
CA VAL A 15 5.13 10.16 12.70
C VAL A 15 4.04 11.22 12.78
N TYR A 16 4.39 12.42 13.22
CA TYR A 16 3.51 13.59 13.25
C TYR A 16 3.86 14.61 12.18
N SER A 17 5.09 14.58 11.68
CA SER A 17 5.61 15.55 10.72
C SER A 17 6.49 14.89 9.67
N PHE A 18 6.76 15.62 8.57
CA PHE A 18 7.63 15.17 7.50
C PHE A 18 9.03 14.75 7.99
N SER A 19 9.59 15.47 8.95
CA SER A 19 10.93 15.18 9.49
C SER A 19 11.05 13.83 10.22
N ASP A 20 9.92 13.27 10.69
CA ASP A 20 9.90 12.01 11.43
C ASP A 20 10.17 10.77 10.56
N PHE A 21 10.03 10.90 9.24
CA PHE A 21 10.40 9.82 8.29
C PHE A 21 11.92 9.62 8.19
N LYS A 22 12.70 10.63 8.58
CA LYS A 22 14.15 10.62 8.36
C LYS A 22 14.83 9.47 9.09
N GLY A 23 15.51 8.64 8.28
CA GLY A 23 16.31 7.53 8.76
C GLY A 23 15.55 6.28 9.18
N GLN A 24 14.21 6.28 9.12
CA GLN A 24 13.41 5.08 9.42
C GLN A 24 13.71 3.96 8.42
N LYS A 25 13.99 2.77 8.90
CA LYS A 25 14.16 1.56 8.07
C LYS A 25 12.78 1.01 7.71
N ILE A 26 12.25 1.44 6.58
CA ILE A 26 10.92 1.02 6.11
C ILE A 26 11.07 -0.17 5.16
N ARG A 27 10.46 -1.28 5.51
CA ARG A 27 10.38 -2.41 4.58
C ARG A 27 9.48 -2.06 3.40
N THR A 28 9.98 -2.33 2.22
CA THR A 28 9.23 -2.21 0.96
C THR A 28 9.32 -3.48 0.14
N MET A 29 8.48 -3.59 -0.89
CA MET A 29 8.68 -4.56 -1.97
C MET A 29 9.94 -4.21 -2.77
N GLU A 30 10.50 -5.18 -3.50
CA GLU A 30 11.55 -4.96 -4.50
C GLU A 30 10.99 -4.25 -5.74
N ASN A 31 10.69 -2.97 -5.58
CA ASN A 31 10.18 -2.10 -6.64
C ASN A 31 10.94 -0.78 -6.63
N SER A 32 11.53 -0.41 -7.77
CA SER A 32 12.38 0.77 -7.89
C SER A 32 11.66 2.08 -7.53
N TYR A 33 10.37 2.21 -7.86
CA TYR A 33 9.61 3.41 -7.55
C TYR A 33 9.26 3.50 -6.06
N HIS A 34 8.94 2.38 -5.41
CA HIS A 34 8.75 2.34 -3.95
C HIS A 34 10.03 2.74 -3.22
N LEU A 35 11.17 2.16 -3.61
CA LEU A 35 12.48 2.50 -3.05
C LEU A 35 12.80 3.99 -3.24
N ALA A 36 12.57 4.53 -4.44
CA ALA A 36 12.81 5.93 -4.76
C ALA A 36 11.90 6.86 -3.93
N PHE A 37 10.62 6.53 -3.78
CA PHE A 37 9.67 7.30 -3.00
C PHE A 37 10.11 7.43 -1.53
N TRP A 38 10.34 6.31 -0.84
CA TRP A 38 10.75 6.33 0.57
C TRP A 38 12.09 7.02 0.78
N LYS A 39 13.03 6.84 -0.16
CA LYS A 39 14.31 7.53 -0.13
C LYS A 39 14.15 9.05 -0.33
N ALA A 40 13.26 9.47 -1.21
CA ALA A 40 13.01 10.89 -1.49
C ALA A 40 12.46 11.63 -0.25
N ILE A 41 11.63 10.97 0.57
CA ILE A 41 11.13 11.56 1.83
C ILE A 41 12.07 11.35 3.03
N GLY A 42 13.30 10.85 2.79
CA GLY A 42 14.35 10.75 3.81
C GLY A 42 14.37 9.46 4.61
N ALA A 43 13.51 8.49 4.32
CA ALA A 43 13.55 7.18 4.95
C ALA A 43 14.65 6.29 4.34
N ASN A 44 14.93 5.17 5.01
CA ASN A 44 15.82 4.11 4.54
C ASN A 44 14.98 2.90 4.08
N PRO A 45 14.58 2.84 2.82
CA PRO A 45 13.83 1.70 2.32
C PRO A 45 14.68 0.44 2.33
N THR A 46 14.14 -0.62 2.90
CA THR A 46 14.80 -1.92 3.04
C THR A 46 13.97 -2.98 2.30
N PRO A 47 14.34 -3.34 1.05
CA PRO A 47 13.63 -4.36 0.31
C PRO A 47 13.76 -5.72 0.99
N MET A 48 12.62 -6.41 1.15
CA MET A 48 12.57 -7.66 1.88
C MET A 48 11.35 -8.47 1.42
N SER A 49 11.46 -9.80 1.38
CA SER A 49 10.34 -10.70 1.15
C SER A 49 9.22 -10.46 2.17
N PHE A 50 7.96 -10.55 1.74
CA PHE A 50 6.84 -10.32 2.65
C PHE A 50 6.80 -11.33 3.81
N SER A 51 7.21 -12.57 3.58
CA SER A 51 7.29 -13.62 4.61
C SER A 51 8.26 -13.30 5.76
N GLU A 52 9.21 -12.41 5.55
CA GLU A 52 10.22 -12.01 6.55
C GLU A 52 9.78 -10.78 7.36
N VAL A 53 8.72 -10.09 6.96
CA VAL A 53 8.32 -8.80 7.55
C VAL A 53 7.97 -8.92 9.03
N TYR A 54 7.14 -9.89 9.42
CA TYR A 54 6.75 -10.06 10.82
C TYR A 54 7.96 -10.28 11.73
N ILE A 55 8.87 -11.18 11.33
CA ILE A 55 10.10 -11.48 12.07
C ILE A 55 11.05 -10.28 12.05
N GLY A 56 11.15 -9.57 10.91
CA GLY A 56 11.97 -8.36 10.79
C GLY A 56 11.53 -7.25 11.76
N LEU A 57 10.23 -7.05 11.92
CA LEU A 57 9.66 -6.13 12.90
C LEU A 57 9.90 -6.60 14.33
N GLN A 58 9.68 -7.89 14.61
CA GLN A 58 9.88 -8.49 15.93
C GLN A 58 11.33 -8.36 16.40
N GLN A 59 12.29 -8.60 15.51
CA GLN A 59 13.72 -8.53 15.78
C GLN A 59 14.33 -7.14 15.63
N HIS A 60 13.53 -6.13 15.25
CA HIS A 60 13.98 -4.75 15.02
C HIS A 60 15.05 -4.60 13.92
N THR A 61 15.08 -5.49 12.93
CA THR A 61 15.92 -5.35 11.74
C THR A 61 15.35 -4.29 10.79
N ILE A 62 14.04 -4.08 10.85
CA ILE A 62 13.29 -2.99 10.24
C ILE A 62 12.47 -2.26 11.30
N ASP A 63 12.25 -0.96 11.11
CA ASP A 63 11.49 -0.12 12.03
C ASP A 63 10.01 -0.10 11.65
N ALA A 64 9.72 -0.09 10.35
CA ALA A 64 8.38 0.10 9.80
C ALA A 64 8.15 -0.77 8.55
N GLN A 65 6.88 -0.88 8.16
CA GLN A 65 6.43 -1.47 6.91
C GLN A 65 5.25 -0.65 6.36
N GLU A 66 4.94 -0.79 5.08
CA GLU A 66 3.81 -0.15 4.44
C GLU A 66 2.87 -1.21 3.84
N ASN A 67 1.62 -1.17 4.22
CA ASN A 67 0.57 -2.07 3.74
C ASN A 67 -0.83 -1.51 4.05
N PRO A 68 -1.88 -1.93 3.35
CA PRO A 68 -3.24 -1.58 3.71
C PRO A 68 -3.69 -2.29 4.99
N TYR A 69 -4.71 -1.77 5.65
CA TYR A 69 -5.31 -2.33 6.86
C TYR A 69 -5.62 -3.83 6.76
N GLU A 70 -6.09 -4.28 5.58
CA GLU A 70 -6.37 -5.69 5.31
C GLU A 70 -5.16 -6.57 5.56
N VAL A 71 -4.01 -6.20 5.00
CA VAL A 71 -2.76 -6.96 5.11
C VAL A 71 -2.18 -6.87 6.53
N ILE A 72 -2.30 -5.71 7.16
CA ILE A 72 -1.86 -5.50 8.55
C ILE A 72 -2.60 -6.45 9.50
N VAL A 73 -3.93 -6.56 9.34
CA VAL A 73 -4.75 -7.40 10.22
C VAL A 73 -4.62 -8.88 9.89
N SER A 74 -4.67 -9.26 8.61
CA SER A 74 -4.63 -10.68 8.23
C SER A 74 -3.28 -11.36 8.52
N ASN A 75 -2.21 -10.58 8.69
CA ASN A 75 -0.87 -11.08 9.02
C ASN A 75 -0.41 -10.68 10.44
N ASN A 76 -1.31 -10.22 11.28
CA ASN A 76 -1.06 -9.83 12.68
C ASN A 76 0.09 -8.83 12.85
N LEU A 77 0.39 -8.02 11.83
CA LEU A 77 1.50 -7.07 11.89
C LEU A 77 1.30 -6.01 12.98
N TYR A 78 0.04 -5.78 13.38
CA TYR A 78 -0.31 -4.85 14.47
C TYR A 78 0.25 -5.29 15.84
N GLU A 79 0.57 -6.56 16.05
CA GLU A 79 1.17 -7.05 17.30
C GLU A 79 2.60 -6.55 17.52
N GLN A 80 3.28 -6.17 16.45
CA GLN A 80 4.69 -5.79 16.48
C GLN A 80 4.92 -4.28 16.41
N GLN A 81 3.88 -3.45 16.43
CA GLN A 81 4.02 -2.02 16.18
C GLN A 81 3.00 -1.18 16.97
N ASP A 82 3.43 -0.06 17.56
CA ASP A 82 2.63 0.78 18.43
C ASP A 82 1.77 1.81 17.67
N TYR A 83 2.15 2.14 16.43
CA TYR A 83 1.49 3.17 15.64
C TYR A 83 1.17 2.69 14.23
N VAL A 84 0.02 3.11 13.71
CA VAL A 84 -0.32 3.10 12.28
C VAL A 84 -0.45 4.55 11.84
N VAL A 85 0.24 4.93 10.77
CA VAL A 85 0.18 6.27 10.19
C VAL A 85 -0.53 6.20 8.84
N GLU A 86 -1.64 6.91 8.69
CA GLU A 86 -2.40 6.99 7.45
C GLU A 86 -1.72 7.92 6.44
N THR A 87 -0.68 7.44 5.80
CA THR A 87 0.06 8.22 4.79
C THR A 87 -0.69 8.39 3.49
N ASN A 88 -1.52 7.42 3.14
CA ASN A 88 -2.33 7.44 1.91
C ASN A 88 -1.52 7.75 0.63
N HIS A 89 -0.28 7.27 0.60
CA HIS A 89 0.71 7.60 -0.42
C HIS A 89 0.54 6.80 -1.71
N LEU A 90 -0.17 5.67 -1.67
CA LEU A 90 -0.36 4.77 -2.81
C LEU A 90 -1.71 4.05 -2.73
N PRO A 91 -2.50 3.97 -3.83
CA PRO A 91 -3.63 3.07 -3.89
C PRO A 91 -3.15 1.62 -4.03
N HIS A 92 -3.66 0.72 -3.19
CA HIS A 92 -3.36 -0.70 -3.29
C HIS A 92 -4.29 -1.38 -4.31
N LEU A 93 -3.74 -1.74 -5.47
CA LEU A 93 -4.46 -2.44 -6.53
C LEU A 93 -4.09 -3.91 -6.54
N ILE A 94 -5.08 -4.78 -6.59
CA ILE A 94 -4.91 -6.22 -6.75
C ILE A 94 -5.49 -6.62 -8.10
N SER A 95 -4.71 -7.33 -8.92
CA SER A 95 -5.14 -7.88 -10.20
C SER A 95 -5.34 -9.39 -10.05
N LEU A 96 -6.50 -9.86 -10.51
CA LEU A 96 -6.72 -11.28 -10.74
C LEU A 96 -6.16 -11.62 -12.13
N ILE A 97 -5.19 -12.51 -12.18
CA ILE A 97 -4.51 -12.90 -13.41
C ILE A 97 -4.67 -14.40 -13.69
N VAL A 98 -4.67 -14.75 -14.96
CA VAL A 98 -4.69 -16.12 -15.46
C VAL A 98 -3.60 -16.26 -16.54
N ASN A 99 -3.02 -17.45 -16.69
CA ASN A 99 -2.12 -17.71 -17.81
C ASN A 99 -2.87 -17.62 -19.14
N ASP A 100 -2.33 -16.89 -20.11
CA ASP A 100 -3.01 -16.60 -21.38
C ASP A 100 -3.20 -17.87 -22.23
N ASP A 101 -2.17 -18.71 -22.32
CA ASP A 101 -2.25 -19.96 -23.08
C ASP A 101 -3.30 -20.91 -22.47
N PHE A 102 -3.27 -21.05 -21.13
CA PHE A 102 -4.28 -21.84 -20.42
C PHE A 102 -5.70 -21.33 -20.70
N PHE A 103 -5.92 -20.02 -20.63
CA PHE A 103 -7.24 -19.44 -20.83
C PHE A 103 -7.75 -19.63 -22.26
N ARG A 104 -6.86 -19.47 -23.26
CA ARG A 104 -7.21 -19.63 -24.69
C ARG A 104 -7.44 -21.08 -25.09
N ASP A 105 -6.81 -22.04 -24.40
CA ASP A 105 -6.99 -23.48 -24.64
C ASP A 105 -8.30 -24.03 -24.07
N LEU A 106 -9.02 -23.25 -23.22
CA LEU A 106 -10.33 -23.64 -22.71
C LEU A 106 -11.41 -23.53 -23.79
N PRO A 107 -12.44 -24.39 -23.76
CA PRO A 107 -13.66 -24.21 -24.52
C PRO A 107 -14.28 -22.83 -24.28
N GLU A 108 -14.97 -22.28 -25.28
CA GLU A 108 -15.53 -20.91 -25.22
C GLU A 108 -16.50 -20.71 -24.06
N ASP A 109 -17.33 -21.70 -23.76
CA ASP A 109 -18.25 -21.69 -22.62
C ASP A 109 -17.52 -21.66 -21.26
N GLU A 110 -16.38 -22.34 -21.15
CA GLU A 110 -15.54 -22.29 -19.94
C GLU A 110 -14.81 -20.94 -19.79
N GLN A 111 -14.38 -20.32 -20.89
CA GLN A 111 -13.83 -18.95 -20.88
C GLN A 111 -14.86 -17.93 -20.41
N GLU A 112 -16.12 -18.06 -20.86
CA GLU A 112 -17.23 -17.21 -20.42
C GLU A 112 -17.51 -17.40 -18.91
N ILE A 113 -17.57 -18.64 -18.42
CA ILE A 113 -17.77 -18.94 -17.00
C ILE A 113 -16.65 -18.33 -16.15
N MET A 114 -15.39 -18.50 -16.54
CA MET A 114 -14.26 -17.92 -15.81
C MET A 114 -14.31 -16.40 -15.78
N THR A 115 -14.66 -15.78 -16.89
CA THR A 115 -14.77 -14.31 -17.00
C THR A 115 -15.87 -13.78 -16.08
N GLU A 116 -17.06 -14.41 -16.10
CA GLU A 116 -18.16 -14.00 -15.23
C GLU A 116 -17.87 -14.27 -13.74
N ALA A 117 -17.26 -15.40 -13.41
CA ALA A 117 -16.81 -15.69 -12.05
C ALA A 117 -15.80 -14.65 -11.55
N ALA A 118 -14.83 -14.25 -12.38
CA ALA A 118 -13.86 -13.22 -12.02
C ALA A 118 -14.53 -11.85 -11.78
N LYS A 119 -15.53 -11.49 -12.57
CA LYS A 119 -16.31 -10.27 -12.40
C LYS A 119 -17.08 -10.28 -11.07
N ILE A 120 -17.85 -11.34 -10.81
CA ILE A 120 -18.59 -11.51 -9.55
C ILE A 120 -17.66 -11.45 -8.34
N ALA A 121 -16.54 -12.18 -8.41
CA ALA A 121 -15.54 -12.17 -7.32
C ALA A 121 -14.94 -10.79 -7.09
N THR A 122 -14.70 -10.01 -8.16
CA THR A 122 -14.16 -8.65 -8.07
C THR A 122 -15.16 -7.69 -7.43
N GLU A 123 -16.42 -7.73 -7.83
CA GLU A 123 -17.48 -6.91 -7.26
C GLU A 123 -17.68 -7.24 -5.76
N TYR A 124 -17.80 -8.51 -5.42
CA TYR A 124 -17.90 -8.96 -4.04
C TYR A 124 -16.69 -8.53 -3.19
N ALA A 125 -15.46 -8.70 -3.71
CA ALA A 125 -14.25 -8.32 -2.99
C ALA A 125 -14.19 -6.81 -2.70
N ARG A 126 -14.66 -5.96 -3.63
CA ARG A 126 -14.74 -4.51 -3.44
C ARG A 126 -15.72 -4.14 -2.33
N GLU A 127 -16.94 -4.67 -2.40
CA GLU A 127 -17.97 -4.43 -1.37
C GLU A 127 -17.51 -4.89 0.02
N GLN A 128 -16.96 -6.10 0.12
CA GLN A 128 -16.51 -6.65 1.39
C GLN A 128 -15.30 -5.92 1.96
N SER A 129 -14.41 -5.45 1.11
CA SER A 129 -13.24 -4.70 1.57
C SER A 129 -13.64 -3.38 2.25
N ASP A 130 -14.56 -2.64 1.64
CA ASP A 130 -15.03 -1.36 2.20
C ASP A 130 -15.83 -1.57 3.49
N ALA A 131 -16.69 -2.58 3.52
CA ALA A 131 -17.51 -2.91 4.70
C ALA A 131 -16.64 -3.30 5.91
N ARG A 132 -15.51 -3.98 5.67
CA ARG A 132 -14.65 -4.54 6.74
C ARG A 132 -13.57 -3.57 7.24
N ILE A 133 -13.39 -2.41 6.63
CA ILE A 133 -12.35 -1.45 7.07
C ILE A 133 -12.57 -1.02 8.51
N VAL A 134 -13.82 -0.76 8.90
CA VAL A 134 -14.17 -0.33 10.27
C VAL A 134 -13.79 -1.38 11.30
N ASP A 135 -14.10 -2.66 11.02
CA ASP A 135 -13.78 -3.78 11.93
C ASP A 135 -12.26 -3.97 12.06
N LYS A 136 -11.52 -3.73 10.97
CA LYS A 136 -10.05 -3.83 10.99
C LYS A 136 -9.39 -2.71 11.78
N ILE A 137 -9.89 -1.50 11.64
CA ILE A 137 -9.47 -0.35 12.44
C ILE A 137 -9.72 -0.66 13.91
N ALA A 138 -10.93 -1.09 14.29
CA ALA A 138 -11.27 -1.45 15.65
C ALA A 138 -10.33 -2.53 16.22
N LYS A 139 -10.07 -3.60 15.45
CA LYS A 139 -9.15 -4.66 15.88
C LYS A 139 -7.71 -4.15 16.14
N ILE A 140 -7.24 -3.23 15.33
CA ILE A 140 -5.92 -2.61 15.51
C ILE A 140 -5.90 -1.75 16.78
N GLU A 141 -6.94 -0.95 17.02
CA GLU A 141 -7.05 -0.10 18.22
C GLU A 141 -7.22 -0.92 19.49
N GLU A 142 -8.01 -2.00 19.46
CA GLU A 142 -8.16 -2.95 20.57
C GLU A 142 -6.84 -3.60 20.99
N SER A 143 -5.90 -3.76 20.08
CA SER A 143 -4.54 -4.24 20.38
C SER A 143 -3.65 -3.22 21.11
N GLY A 144 -4.12 -1.98 21.30
CA GLY A 144 -3.37 -0.88 21.89
C GLY A 144 -2.58 -0.04 20.87
N THR A 145 -2.64 -0.40 19.58
CA THR A 145 -1.98 0.35 18.51
C THR A 145 -2.73 1.64 18.22
N LYS A 146 -2.02 2.75 18.14
CA LYS A 146 -2.59 4.08 17.86
C LYS A 146 -2.59 4.37 16.36
N ILE A 147 -3.71 4.85 15.85
CA ILE A 147 -3.84 5.29 14.45
C ILE A 147 -3.63 6.79 14.40
N LEU A 148 -2.69 7.23 13.56
CA LEU A 148 -2.31 8.63 13.38
C LEU A 148 -2.65 9.07 11.95
N THR A 149 -3.27 10.23 11.83
CA THR A 149 -3.53 10.89 10.54
C THR A 149 -2.54 12.02 10.36
N LEU A 150 -1.91 12.12 9.18
CA LEU A 150 -1.02 13.21 8.85
C LEU A 150 -1.81 14.49 8.56
N ASP A 151 -1.26 15.63 8.96
CA ASP A 151 -1.80 16.93 8.59
C ASP A 151 -1.56 17.28 7.10
N ASP A 152 -2.23 18.31 6.62
CA ASP A 152 -2.16 18.71 5.23
C ASP A 152 -0.76 19.22 4.83
N GLN A 153 -0.05 19.88 5.76
CA GLN A 153 1.31 20.34 5.50
C GLN A 153 2.27 19.18 5.29
N THR A 154 2.24 18.18 6.18
CA THR A 154 3.07 16.97 6.05
C THR A 154 2.77 16.21 4.73
N ARG A 155 1.49 16.16 4.32
CA ARG A 155 1.11 15.58 3.02
C ARG A 155 1.67 16.37 1.85
N ALA A 156 1.64 17.70 1.92
CA ALA A 156 2.22 18.57 0.90
C ALA A 156 3.75 18.39 0.81
N ASP A 157 4.44 18.34 1.93
CA ASP A 157 5.89 18.13 2.00
C ASP A 157 6.29 16.76 1.40
N ILE A 158 5.52 15.70 1.68
CA ILE A 158 5.71 14.37 1.07
C ILE A 158 5.57 14.45 -0.46
N ARG A 159 4.53 15.13 -0.94
CA ARG A 159 4.29 15.29 -2.38
C ARG A 159 5.41 16.07 -3.07
N GLU A 160 5.86 17.14 -2.45
CA GLU A 160 6.97 17.97 -2.97
C GLU A 160 8.26 17.16 -3.01
N ALA A 161 8.64 16.49 -1.92
CA ALA A 161 9.85 15.68 -1.86
C ALA A 161 9.87 14.52 -2.85
N SER A 162 8.70 13.93 -3.17
CA SER A 162 8.57 12.82 -4.10
C SER A 162 8.41 13.22 -5.57
N GLN A 163 8.48 14.50 -5.92
CA GLN A 163 8.25 15.00 -7.28
C GLN A 163 9.16 14.34 -8.32
N SER A 164 10.43 14.09 -7.99
CA SER A 164 11.36 13.40 -8.89
C SER A 164 10.95 11.97 -9.25
N VAL A 165 10.20 11.31 -8.36
CA VAL A 165 9.66 9.95 -8.62
C VAL A 165 8.53 10.02 -9.64
N TYR A 166 7.65 11.02 -9.55
CA TYR A 166 6.59 11.25 -10.54
C TYR A 166 7.16 11.54 -11.92
N GLU A 167 8.21 12.35 -12.02
CA GLU A 167 8.88 12.61 -13.30
C GLU A 167 9.50 11.31 -13.88
N SER A 168 10.15 10.52 -13.04
CA SER A 168 10.69 9.22 -13.48
C SER A 168 9.60 8.25 -13.95
N ILE A 169 8.45 8.21 -13.28
CA ILE A 169 7.30 7.41 -13.72
C ILE A 169 6.79 7.90 -15.08
N LYS A 170 6.63 9.22 -15.24
CA LYS A 170 6.17 9.84 -16.48
C LYS A 170 7.03 9.50 -17.70
N GLU A 171 8.34 9.40 -17.50
CA GLU A 171 9.29 9.05 -18.56
C GLU A 171 9.22 7.57 -18.98
N ASN A 172 8.72 6.69 -18.10
CA ASN A 172 8.81 5.24 -18.26
C ASN A 172 7.45 4.55 -18.51
N ILE A 173 6.33 5.32 -18.55
CA ILE A 173 5.01 4.76 -18.83
C ILE A 173 4.37 5.46 -20.03
N ASP A 174 3.35 4.82 -20.60
CA ASP A 174 2.56 5.40 -21.68
C ASP A 174 1.95 6.76 -21.24
N PRO A 175 2.18 7.85 -22.01
CA PRO A 175 1.67 9.17 -21.67
C PRO A 175 0.14 9.23 -21.49
N ALA A 176 -0.62 8.40 -22.22
CA ALA A 176 -2.07 8.36 -22.07
C ALA A 176 -2.48 7.80 -20.70
N ILE A 177 -1.77 6.76 -20.21
CA ILE A 177 -1.98 6.19 -18.88
C ILE A 177 -1.61 7.20 -17.81
N TYR A 178 -0.44 7.85 -17.92
CA TYR A 178 -0.01 8.87 -16.98
C TYR A 178 -1.02 10.01 -16.87
N ASN A 179 -1.42 10.57 -18.01
CA ASN A 179 -2.37 11.69 -18.04
C ASN A 179 -3.75 11.31 -17.49
N ALA A 180 -4.25 10.10 -17.82
CA ALA A 180 -5.52 9.62 -17.29
C ALA A 180 -5.49 9.47 -15.76
N TYR A 181 -4.38 9.02 -15.20
CA TYR A 181 -4.18 8.91 -13.76
C TYR A 181 -4.11 10.29 -13.09
N MET A 182 -3.30 11.20 -13.63
CA MET A 182 -3.14 12.55 -13.05
C MET A 182 -4.45 13.35 -13.10
N ASN A 183 -5.18 13.31 -14.21
CA ASN A 183 -6.50 13.97 -14.33
C ASN A 183 -7.53 13.39 -13.32
N GLY A 184 -7.39 12.12 -12.94
CA GLY A 184 -8.23 11.48 -11.93
C GLY A 184 -7.92 11.89 -10.49
N ILE A 185 -6.74 12.45 -10.23
CA ILE A 185 -6.34 12.98 -8.92
C ILE A 185 -6.83 14.42 -8.72
N GLU A 186 -6.89 15.21 -9.81
CA GLU A 186 -7.28 16.62 -9.78
C GLU A 186 -8.80 16.84 -9.69
N ASN A 187 -9.60 15.79 -9.90
CA ASN A 187 -11.07 15.80 -9.79
C ASN A 187 -11.54 14.99 -8.56
#